data_9cf29051cc8c5139a1eebeb03c4a7777
#
_entry.id   9cf29051cc8c5139a1eebeb03c4a7777
#
_cell.length_a   1.000
_cell.length_b   1.000
_cell.length_c   1.000
_cell.angle_alpha   90.00
_cell.angle_beta   90.00
_cell.angle_gamma   90.00
#
_symmetry.space_group_name_H-M   'P 1'
#
loop_
_entity.id
_entity.type
_entity.pdbx_description
1 polymer ?
#
loop_
_entity_poly.entity_id
_entity_poly.type
_entity_poly.pdbx_seq_one_letter_code
_entity_poly.pdbx_strand_id
1 'polypeptide(L)'
;MAKPLKIVSWNINSVRLRAPNVAEFVTAEAPDVICLQETKCQDGEFPEKQFREMGLKHLVLNGQKGGHHGVAIASRFPLERVDVPDLCRHGHARAIAARVKGIEIHNIYLPAGGDVPDPVANDKFAHKLDFLAKLGKGYKSLPKAARILVGDLNVAPH
;
A
#
# COMPACT_ATOMS: atom_id res chain seq x y z
N MET A 1 7.53 -21.78 -19.31
CA MET A 1 7.35 -20.35 -19.00
C MET A 1 7.07 -20.17 -17.51
N ALA A 2 7.66 -19.15 -16.87
CA ALA A 2 7.37 -18.88 -15.47
C ALA A 2 5.90 -18.53 -15.30
N LYS A 3 5.25 -19.05 -14.24
CA LYS A 3 3.86 -18.72 -13.91
C LYS A 3 3.77 -17.21 -13.62
N PRO A 4 2.79 -16.49 -14.19
CA PRO A 4 2.60 -15.07 -13.91
C PRO A 4 2.32 -14.84 -12.43
N LEU A 5 2.82 -13.70 -11.89
CA LEU A 5 2.61 -13.29 -10.51
C LEU A 5 1.23 -12.59 -10.40
N LYS A 6 0.34 -13.13 -9.57
CA LYS A 6 -0.97 -12.53 -9.29
C LYS A 6 -0.86 -11.53 -8.15
N ILE A 7 -0.92 -10.24 -8.47
CA ILE A 7 -0.83 -9.14 -7.52
C ILE A 7 -2.21 -8.49 -7.36
N VAL A 8 -2.59 -8.22 -6.13
CA VAL A 8 -3.87 -7.57 -5.78
C VAL A 8 -3.58 -6.29 -5.00
N SER A 9 -4.29 -5.23 -5.32
CA SER A 9 -4.32 -3.99 -4.55
C SER A 9 -5.72 -3.80 -3.97
N TRP A 10 -5.82 -3.52 -2.65
CA TRP A 10 -7.09 -3.43 -1.95
C TRP A 10 -7.04 -2.43 -0.79
N ASN A 11 -7.85 -1.36 -0.88
CA ASN A 11 -8.13 -0.54 0.29
C ASN A 11 -9.02 -1.33 1.24
N ILE A 12 -8.44 -1.84 2.32
CA ILE A 12 -9.10 -2.78 3.23
C ILE A 12 -9.95 -2.10 4.30
N ASN A 13 -9.74 -0.80 4.51
CA ASN A 13 -10.47 -0.03 5.51
C ASN A 13 -10.58 -0.76 6.87
N SER A 14 -9.44 -0.95 7.53
CA SER A 14 -9.23 -1.75 8.75
C SER A 14 -9.02 -3.25 8.50
N VAL A 15 -7.75 -3.64 8.48
CA VAL A 15 -7.34 -5.03 8.25
C VAL A 15 -7.80 -5.96 9.36
N ARG A 16 -7.83 -5.49 10.62
CA ARG A 16 -8.27 -6.30 11.77
C ARG A 16 -9.74 -6.72 11.65
N LEU A 17 -10.61 -5.79 11.20
CA LEU A 17 -12.02 -6.07 11.01
C LEU A 17 -12.27 -6.98 9.80
N ARG A 18 -11.44 -6.88 8.77
CA ARG A 18 -11.67 -7.52 7.48
C ARG A 18 -10.73 -8.67 7.15
N ALA A 19 -9.94 -9.14 8.13
CA ALA A 19 -9.12 -10.33 7.95
C ALA A 19 -9.93 -11.57 7.49
N PRO A 20 -11.17 -11.81 7.97
CA PRO A 20 -12.00 -12.89 7.44
C PRO A 20 -12.34 -12.72 5.94
N ASN A 21 -12.65 -11.50 5.49
CA ASN A 21 -12.93 -11.23 4.08
C ASN A 21 -11.67 -11.46 3.21
N VAL A 22 -10.48 -11.11 3.74
CA VAL A 22 -9.21 -11.42 3.06
C VAL A 22 -9.03 -12.93 2.94
N ALA A 23 -9.36 -13.72 3.97
CA ALA A 23 -9.25 -15.17 3.94
C ALA A 23 -10.16 -15.81 2.89
N GLU A 24 -11.41 -15.35 2.78
CA GLU A 24 -12.34 -15.78 1.73
C GLU A 24 -11.80 -15.46 0.33
N PHE A 25 -11.34 -14.23 0.13
CA PHE A 25 -10.76 -13.80 -1.13
C PHE A 25 -9.50 -14.61 -1.50
N VAL A 26 -8.60 -14.86 -0.55
CA VAL A 26 -7.39 -15.67 -0.77
C VAL A 26 -7.76 -17.10 -1.16
N THR A 27 -8.79 -17.65 -0.56
CA THR A 27 -9.29 -19.00 -0.91
C THR A 27 -9.86 -19.05 -2.32
N ALA A 28 -10.64 -18.04 -2.71
CA ALA A 28 -11.28 -17.98 -4.02
C ALA A 28 -10.30 -17.66 -5.15
N GLU A 29 -9.43 -16.69 -4.94
CA GLU A 29 -8.61 -16.07 -5.98
C GLU A 29 -7.14 -16.51 -5.99
N ALA A 30 -6.66 -17.09 -4.89
CA ALA A 30 -5.28 -17.55 -4.72
C ALA A 30 -4.21 -16.52 -5.18
N PRO A 31 -4.23 -15.27 -4.67
CA PRO A 31 -3.26 -14.26 -5.03
C PRO A 31 -1.86 -14.65 -4.51
N ASP A 32 -0.83 -14.20 -5.22
CA ASP A 32 0.56 -14.37 -4.79
C ASP A 32 1.01 -13.24 -3.87
N VAL A 33 0.53 -12.02 -4.13
CA VAL A 33 0.83 -10.80 -3.35
C VAL A 33 -0.43 -9.98 -3.17
N ILE A 34 -0.65 -9.48 -1.96
CA ILE A 34 -1.72 -8.51 -1.65
C ILE A 34 -1.10 -7.23 -1.09
N CYS A 35 -1.43 -6.11 -1.70
CA CYS A 35 -1.07 -4.77 -1.28
C CYS A 35 -2.29 -4.10 -0.63
N LEU A 36 -2.20 -3.78 0.65
CA LEU A 36 -3.30 -3.21 1.42
C LEU A 36 -3.07 -1.74 1.69
N GLN A 37 -4.14 -0.95 1.63
CA GLN A 37 -4.20 0.43 2.09
C GLN A 37 -5.25 0.55 3.19
N GLU A 38 -5.12 1.55 4.05
CA GLU A 38 -5.96 1.76 5.24
C GLU A 38 -5.99 0.55 6.18
N THR A 39 -4.83 0.03 6.54
CA THR A 39 -4.74 -1.06 7.51
C THR A 39 -5.27 -0.65 8.89
N LYS A 40 -5.20 0.65 9.22
CA LYS A 40 -5.73 1.28 10.44
C LYS A 40 -5.27 0.62 11.74
N CYS A 41 -4.02 0.16 11.76
CA CYS A 41 -3.37 -0.42 12.94
C CYS A 41 -1.88 -0.14 12.93
N GLN A 42 -1.25 -0.25 14.09
CA GLN A 42 0.21 -0.30 14.22
C GLN A 42 0.74 -1.66 13.73
N ASP A 43 2.03 -1.76 13.43
CA ASP A 43 2.63 -3.00 12.98
C ASP A 43 2.40 -4.16 13.97
N GLY A 44 2.55 -3.93 15.27
CA GLY A 44 2.33 -4.94 16.30
C GLY A 44 0.86 -5.38 16.50
N GLU A 45 -0.09 -4.66 15.89
CA GLU A 45 -1.52 -4.99 15.92
C GLU A 45 -2.00 -5.67 14.63
N PHE A 46 -1.13 -5.81 13.63
CA PHE A 46 -1.46 -6.46 12.37
C PHE A 46 -1.78 -7.94 12.61
N PRO A 47 -2.84 -8.52 12.00
CA PRO A 47 -3.25 -9.89 12.24
C PRO A 47 -2.33 -10.92 11.53
N GLU A 48 -1.03 -10.89 11.85
CA GLU A 48 0.00 -11.71 11.20
C GLU A 48 -0.33 -13.20 11.19
N LYS A 49 -0.80 -13.73 12.35
CA LYS A 49 -1.12 -15.15 12.46
C LYS A 49 -2.16 -15.57 11.40
N GLN A 50 -3.22 -14.80 11.25
CA GLN A 50 -4.26 -15.07 10.26
C GLN A 50 -3.73 -15.01 8.83
N PHE A 51 -2.87 -14.02 8.52
CA PHE A 51 -2.24 -13.93 7.19
C PHE A 51 -1.31 -15.11 6.90
N ARG A 52 -0.55 -15.57 7.88
CA ARG A 52 0.28 -16.78 7.75
C ARG A 52 -0.55 -18.04 7.52
N GLU A 53 -1.66 -18.18 8.21
CA GLU A 53 -2.63 -19.28 8.05
C GLU A 53 -3.26 -19.30 6.65
N MET A 54 -3.47 -18.13 6.04
CA MET A 54 -3.92 -18.00 4.63
C MET A 54 -2.83 -18.36 3.61
N GLY A 55 -1.59 -18.62 4.05
CA GLY A 55 -0.44 -18.86 3.17
C GLY A 55 0.32 -17.60 2.75
N LEU A 56 -0.07 -16.41 3.20
CA LEU A 56 0.64 -15.15 3.00
C LEU A 56 1.66 -14.97 4.13
N LYS A 57 2.77 -15.72 4.05
CA LYS A 57 3.72 -15.89 5.16
C LYS A 57 4.72 -14.76 5.32
N HIS A 58 4.89 -13.94 4.28
CA HIS A 58 5.87 -12.86 4.24
C HIS A 58 5.14 -11.53 4.25
N LEU A 59 5.51 -10.67 5.21
CA LEU A 59 4.84 -9.39 5.46
C LEU A 59 5.86 -8.26 5.50
N VAL A 60 5.52 -7.14 4.87
CA VAL A 60 6.20 -5.85 5.05
C VAL A 60 5.14 -4.83 5.43
N LEU A 61 5.30 -4.20 6.58
CA LEU A 61 4.30 -3.36 7.22
C LEU A 61 4.79 -1.92 7.37
N ASN A 62 3.90 -0.97 7.23
CA ASN A 62 4.08 0.41 7.62
C ASN A 62 2.76 0.90 8.21
N GLY A 63 2.55 0.57 9.48
CA GLY A 63 1.36 0.92 10.24
C GLY A 63 1.47 2.27 10.91
N GLN A 64 0.34 2.76 11.43
CA GLN A 64 0.26 4.02 12.14
C GLN A 64 -0.63 3.91 13.37
N LYS A 65 -0.19 4.53 14.45
CA LYS A 65 -1.00 4.68 15.69
C LYS A 65 -2.21 5.57 15.42
N GLY A 66 -3.31 5.31 16.15
CA GLY A 66 -4.51 6.16 16.11
C GLY A 66 -5.61 5.69 15.13
N GLY A 67 -5.48 4.50 14.55
CA GLY A 67 -6.55 3.91 13.71
C GLY A 67 -6.75 4.57 12.35
N HIS A 68 -5.75 5.29 11.85
CA HIS A 68 -5.76 5.96 10.55
C HIS A 68 -4.62 5.47 9.68
N HIS A 69 -4.78 5.57 8.35
CA HIS A 69 -3.76 5.23 7.36
C HIS A 69 -3.23 3.79 7.50
N GLY A 70 -1.95 3.58 7.22
CA GLY A 70 -1.30 2.29 7.24
C GLY A 70 -1.37 1.57 5.90
N VAL A 71 -0.23 1.01 5.48
CA VAL A 71 -0.08 0.22 4.26
C VAL A 71 0.68 -1.06 4.56
N ALA A 72 0.39 -2.12 3.81
CA ALA A 72 1.05 -3.41 3.98
C ALA A 72 1.22 -4.13 2.65
N ILE A 73 2.22 -4.99 2.57
CA ILE A 73 2.40 -5.96 1.50
C ILE A 73 2.50 -7.34 2.14
N ALA A 74 1.61 -8.24 1.75
CA ALA A 74 1.59 -9.63 2.18
C ALA A 74 1.83 -10.55 0.99
N SER A 75 2.67 -11.58 1.12
CA SER A 75 3.09 -12.44 0.02
C SER A 75 3.24 -13.90 0.42
N ARG A 76 2.99 -14.79 -0.53
CA ARG A 76 3.36 -16.21 -0.46
C ARG A 76 4.86 -16.41 -0.58
N PHE A 77 5.57 -15.48 -1.24
CA PHE A 77 7.00 -15.53 -1.52
C PHE A 77 7.78 -14.57 -0.64
N PRO A 78 9.07 -14.82 -0.40
CA PRO A 78 9.93 -13.91 0.33
C PRO A 78 9.85 -12.48 -0.20
N LEU A 79 9.80 -11.52 0.72
CA LEU A 79 9.81 -10.10 0.47
C LEU A 79 11.11 -9.49 1.01
N GLU A 80 11.72 -8.62 0.20
CA GLU A 80 12.80 -7.74 0.60
C GLU A 80 12.27 -6.31 0.60
N ARG A 81 12.25 -5.64 1.76
CA ARG A 81 11.83 -4.25 1.85
C ARG A 81 12.77 -3.36 1.03
N VAL A 82 12.21 -2.48 0.23
CA VAL A 82 12.96 -1.45 -0.52
C VAL A 82 12.49 -0.07 -0.11
N ASP A 83 13.36 0.93 -0.26
CA ASP A 83 13.03 2.29 0.09
C ASP A 83 12.02 2.90 -0.87
N VAL A 84 11.18 3.76 -0.34
CA VAL A 84 10.27 4.61 -1.10
C VAL A 84 10.69 6.07 -0.95
N PRO A 85 10.44 6.93 -1.95
CA PRO A 85 10.63 8.37 -1.80
C PRO A 85 9.82 8.92 -0.61
N ASP A 86 10.31 9.98 0.02
CA ASP A 86 9.53 10.71 1.03
C ASP A 86 8.39 11.47 0.35
N LEU A 87 7.18 10.94 0.47
CA LEU A 87 6.00 11.42 -0.25
C LEU A 87 5.07 12.26 0.63
N CYS A 88 5.06 12.02 1.95
CA CYS A 88 4.04 12.59 2.82
C CYS A 88 4.61 13.65 3.76
N ARG A 89 4.30 14.92 3.51
CA ARG A 89 4.72 16.05 4.37
C ARG A 89 4.28 15.95 5.83
N HIS A 90 3.27 15.13 6.12
CA HIS A 90 2.77 14.89 7.49
C HIS A 90 3.36 13.63 8.14
N GLY A 91 4.22 12.88 7.44
CA GLY A 91 4.80 11.64 7.95
C GLY A 91 3.81 10.50 8.15
N HIS A 92 2.64 10.54 7.47
CA HIS A 92 1.66 9.47 7.57
C HIS A 92 2.13 8.20 6.85
N ALA A 93 1.74 7.04 7.38
CA ALA A 93 2.02 5.73 6.80
C ALA A 93 1.21 5.47 5.52
N ARG A 94 1.68 6.00 4.38
CA ARG A 94 0.97 6.01 3.09
C ARG A 94 1.74 5.34 1.95
N ALA A 95 2.97 4.90 2.19
CA ALA A 95 3.78 4.26 1.16
C ALA A 95 4.65 3.16 1.76
N ILE A 96 4.81 2.08 1.01
CA ILE A 96 5.71 0.98 1.33
C ILE A 96 6.08 0.26 0.03
N ALA A 97 7.28 -0.30 -0.02
CA ALA A 97 7.68 -1.11 -1.16
C ALA A 97 8.46 -2.35 -0.73
N ALA A 98 8.33 -3.40 -1.53
CA ALA A 98 9.08 -4.62 -1.36
C ALA A 98 9.41 -5.24 -2.72
N ARG A 99 10.55 -5.93 -2.77
CA ARG A 99 10.95 -6.76 -3.93
C ARG A 99 10.49 -8.19 -3.71
N VAL A 100 9.84 -8.74 -4.72
CA VAL A 100 9.41 -10.14 -4.79
C VAL A 100 9.78 -10.71 -6.15
N LYS A 101 10.51 -11.82 -6.19
CA LYS A 101 10.94 -12.46 -7.45
C LYS A 101 11.58 -11.49 -8.45
N GLY A 102 12.38 -10.54 -7.98
CA GLY A 102 13.08 -9.55 -8.81
C GLY A 102 12.24 -8.34 -9.25
N ILE A 103 10.97 -8.27 -8.87
CA ILE A 103 10.07 -7.15 -9.19
C ILE A 103 9.85 -6.31 -7.93
N GLU A 104 10.05 -5.00 -8.01
CA GLU A 104 9.68 -4.06 -6.95
C GLU A 104 8.19 -3.72 -7.05
N ILE A 105 7.47 -3.92 -5.95
CA ILE A 105 6.06 -3.55 -5.82
C ILE A 105 5.99 -2.39 -4.85
N HIS A 106 5.55 -1.24 -5.34
CA HIS A 106 5.36 -0.02 -4.56
C HIS A 106 3.87 0.18 -4.30
N ASN A 107 3.47 0.10 -3.04
CA ASN A 107 2.10 0.24 -2.58
C ASN A 107 1.89 1.64 -2.00
N ILE A 108 1.04 2.43 -2.64
CA ILE A 108 0.82 3.85 -2.36
C ILE A 108 -0.63 4.08 -1.93
N TYR A 109 -0.81 4.83 -0.84
CA TYR A 109 -2.11 5.34 -0.40
C TYR A 109 -2.12 6.87 -0.49
N LEU A 110 -2.60 7.39 -1.61
CA LEU A 110 -2.61 8.82 -1.92
C LEU A 110 -3.69 9.54 -1.09
N PRO A 111 -3.44 10.75 -0.58
CA PRO A 111 -4.45 11.52 0.14
C PRO A 111 -5.71 11.79 -0.70
N ALA A 112 -6.89 11.69 -0.10
CA ALA A 112 -8.17 11.90 -0.79
C ALA A 112 -8.36 13.35 -1.28
N GLY A 113 -7.87 14.33 -0.52
CA GLY A 113 -7.93 15.75 -0.89
C GLY A 113 -9.17 16.48 -0.39
N GLY A 114 -10.20 15.79 0.14
CA GLY A 114 -11.45 16.41 0.60
C GLY A 114 -12.32 16.94 -0.55
N ASP A 115 -13.36 17.70 -0.19
CA ASP A 115 -14.45 18.06 -1.11
C ASP A 115 -14.22 19.36 -1.89
N VAL A 116 -13.30 20.23 -1.42
CA VAL A 116 -13.01 21.51 -2.05
C VAL A 116 -11.67 21.46 -2.78
N PRO A 117 -11.65 21.53 -4.12
CA PRO A 117 -10.42 21.45 -4.93
C PRO A 117 -9.67 22.78 -5.01
N ASP A 118 -9.45 23.41 -3.87
CA ASP A 118 -8.70 24.66 -3.73
C ASP A 118 -7.60 24.48 -2.68
N PRO A 119 -6.30 24.55 -3.05
CA PRO A 119 -5.20 24.33 -2.12
C PRO A 119 -5.02 25.47 -1.11
N VAL A 120 -5.61 26.65 -1.33
CA VAL A 120 -5.57 27.76 -0.37
C VAL A 120 -6.65 27.60 0.70
N ALA A 121 -7.84 27.19 0.27
CA ALA A 121 -8.99 27.02 1.17
C ALA A 121 -9.03 25.64 1.86
N ASN A 122 -8.33 24.65 1.33
CA ASN A 122 -8.39 23.25 1.79
C ASN A 122 -7.00 22.63 1.91
N ASP A 123 -6.48 22.53 3.12
CA ASP A 123 -5.18 21.91 3.39
C ASP A 123 -5.10 20.42 2.96
N LYS A 124 -6.21 19.68 3.00
CA LYS A 124 -6.25 18.30 2.52
C LYS A 124 -5.97 18.23 1.01
N PHE A 125 -6.51 19.18 0.25
CA PHE A 125 -6.25 19.26 -1.18
C PHE A 125 -4.82 19.72 -1.47
N ALA A 126 -4.31 20.72 -0.72
CA ALA A 126 -2.90 21.11 -0.80
C ALA A 126 -1.95 19.95 -0.51
N HIS A 127 -2.26 19.13 0.50
CA HIS A 127 -1.49 17.92 0.82
C HIS A 127 -1.53 16.88 -0.33
N LYS A 128 -2.68 16.70 -0.97
CA LYS A 128 -2.82 15.80 -2.13
C LYS A 128 -1.93 16.26 -3.30
N LEU A 129 -1.94 17.55 -3.62
CA LEU A 129 -1.11 18.09 -4.69
C LEU A 129 0.39 17.99 -4.38
N ASP A 130 0.80 18.26 -3.15
CA ASP A 130 2.18 18.09 -2.69
C ASP A 130 2.63 16.63 -2.83
N PHE A 131 1.80 15.70 -2.38
CA PHE A 131 2.07 14.26 -2.48
C PHE A 131 2.25 13.82 -3.95
N LEU A 132 1.36 14.26 -4.86
CA LEU A 132 1.46 13.97 -6.28
C LEU A 132 2.74 14.54 -6.91
N ALA A 133 3.11 15.77 -6.55
CA ALA A 133 4.34 16.40 -7.04
C ALA A 133 5.60 15.62 -6.57
N LYS A 134 5.63 15.24 -5.29
CA LYS A 134 6.70 14.40 -4.72
C LYS A 134 6.74 13.01 -5.34
N LEU A 135 5.58 12.40 -5.60
CA LEU A 135 5.48 11.11 -6.28
C LEU A 135 6.14 11.18 -7.66
N GLY A 136 5.75 12.15 -8.48
CA GLY A 136 6.32 12.32 -9.82
C GLY A 136 7.82 12.58 -9.81
N LYS A 137 8.29 13.46 -8.93
CA LYS A 137 9.72 13.79 -8.80
C LYS A 137 10.52 12.61 -8.24
N GLY A 138 10.05 12.00 -7.17
CA GLY A 138 10.74 10.90 -6.48
C GLY A 138 10.94 9.70 -7.38
N TYR A 139 9.89 9.28 -8.09
CA TYR A 139 9.98 8.11 -8.97
C TYR A 139 10.83 8.33 -10.22
N LYS A 140 10.93 9.58 -10.73
CA LYS A 140 11.86 9.91 -11.81
C LYS A 140 13.33 9.77 -11.41
N SER A 141 13.65 9.96 -10.14
CA SER A 141 15.02 9.89 -9.61
C SER A 141 15.45 8.50 -9.15
N LEU A 142 14.52 7.54 -9.04
CA LEU A 142 14.86 6.17 -8.64
C LEU A 142 15.69 5.46 -9.73
N PRO A 143 16.63 4.59 -9.33
CA PRO A 143 17.34 3.72 -10.26
C PRO A 143 16.39 2.89 -11.12
N LYS A 144 16.81 2.53 -12.32
CA LYS A 144 16.04 1.63 -13.19
C LYS A 144 15.89 0.26 -12.52
N ALA A 145 14.66 -0.22 -12.44
CA ALA A 145 14.30 -1.54 -11.93
C ALA A 145 13.01 -2.01 -12.60
N ALA A 146 12.75 -3.32 -12.57
CA ALA A 146 11.43 -3.86 -12.88
C ALA A 146 10.51 -3.46 -11.72
N ARG A 147 9.65 -2.46 -11.92
CA ARG A 147 8.85 -1.82 -10.87
C ARG A 147 7.39 -1.70 -11.27
N ILE A 148 6.51 -2.02 -10.32
CA ILE A 148 5.07 -1.85 -10.43
C ILE A 148 4.63 -0.92 -9.30
N LEU A 149 3.86 0.11 -9.63
CA LEU A 149 3.20 0.99 -8.67
C LEU A 149 1.73 0.60 -8.62
N VAL A 150 1.26 0.27 -7.43
CA VAL A 150 -0.12 -0.10 -7.13
C VAL A 150 -0.62 0.72 -5.94
N GLY A 151 -1.91 0.69 -5.68
CA GLY A 151 -2.47 1.30 -4.49
C GLY A 151 -3.83 1.97 -4.72
N ASP A 152 -4.24 2.72 -3.71
CA ASP A 152 -5.40 3.61 -3.79
C ASP A 152 -4.91 5.02 -4.14
N LEU A 153 -5.13 5.42 -5.37
CA LEU A 153 -4.65 6.71 -5.89
C LEU A 153 -5.62 7.86 -5.61
N ASN A 154 -6.82 7.57 -5.09
CA ASN A 154 -7.83 8.59 -4.77
C ASN A 154 -8.05 9.63 -5.89
N VAL A 155 -7.96 9.18 -7.14
CA VAL A 155 -8.16 9.99 -8.34
C VAL A 155 -9.20 9.32 -9.21
N ALA A 156 -10.29 10.02 -9.48
CA ALA A 156 -11.27 9.60 -10.47
C ALA A 156 -10.83 10.05 -11.86
N PRO A 157 -11.02 9.24 -12.91
CA PRO A 157 -10.67 9.63 -14.26
C PRO A 157 -11.63 10.67 -14.87
N HIS A 158 -12.83 10.82 -14.28
CA HIS A 158 -13.88 11.74 -14.73
C HIS A 158 -14.60 12.34 -13.53
#